data_eba717e9d1d6812727c715953e68983e
#
_entry.id   eba717e9d1d6812727c715953e68983e
#
_cell.length_a   1.000
_cell.length_b   1.000
_cell.length_c   1.000
_cell.angle_alpha   90.00
_cell.angle_beta   90.00
_cell.angle_gamma   90.00
#
_symmetry.space_group_name_H-M   'P 1'
#
loop_
_entity.id
_entity.type
_entity.pdbx_description
1 polymer ?
#
loop_
_entity_poly.entity_id
_entity_poly.type
_entity_poly.pdbx_seq_one_letter_code
_entity_poly.pdbx_strand_id
1 'polypeptide(L)'
;MDHETTDRRTARRFNMSLPMLLRFTHNGVIEEKVAHTRDVSFRGLYFLIDAPPEEGSSVEIVLTLPQQITLAGEVRIRCTATILRVEQREEMRGVAASIDRYEFLPAAA
;
A
#
# COMPACT_ATOMS: atom_id res chain seq x y z
N MET A 1 -21.94 8.67 -21.57
CA MET A 1 -21.41 8.62 -21.13
C MET A 1 -20.76 8.40 -20.89
N ASP A 2 -20.61 8.26 -20.59
CA ASP A 2 -19.85 8.07 -20.06
C ASP A 2 -19.28 7.77 -19.81
N HIS A 3 -19.30 7.54 -19.87
CA HIS A 3 -18.65 7.25 -19.37
C HIS A 3 -17.84 6.81 -19.33
N GLU A 4 -17.83 6.58 -19.47
CA GLU A 4 -17.03 6.33 -19.29
C GLU A 4 -16.22 6.31 -19.13
N THR A 5 -16.28 6.59 -19.14
CA THR A 5 -15.45 6.79 -18.88
C THR A 5 -14.74 6.65 -18.38
N THR A 6 -14.83 6.70 -18.09
CA THR A 6 -14.19 6.44 -17.57
C THR A 6 -13.45 5.77 -17.21
N ASP A 7 -13.53 5.27 -17.36
CA ASP A 7 -12.73 4.60 -16.91
C ASP A 7 -11.75 3.87 -17.60
N ARG A 8 -10.96 4.30 -18.11
CA ARG A 8 -9.80 3.76 -18.57
C ARG A 8 -9.03 3.15 -17.52
N ARG A 9 -9.26 3.49 -16.31
CA ARG A 9 -8.60 2.92 -15.21
C ARG A 9 -9.19 1.62 -14.93
N THR A 10 -8.38 0.62 -14.73
CA THR A 10 -8.84 -0.69 -14.40
C THR A 10 -9.09 -0.85 -12.92
N ALA A 11 -8.65 0.10 -12.10
CA ALA A 11 -8.85 0.02 -10.67
C ALA A 11 -9.21 1.39 -10.13
N ARG A 12 -10.15 1.40 -9.22
CA ARG A 12 -10.59 2.59 -8.57
C ARG A 12 -9.67 2.94 -7.42
N ARG A 13 -9.41 4.20 -7.23
CA ARG A 13 -8.61 4.67 -6.10
C ARG A 13 -9.51 5.19 -5.03
N PHE A 14 -9.14 4.89 -3.79
CA PHE A 14 -9.87 5.36 -2.62
C PHE A 14 -8.92 6.16 -1.74
N ASN A 15 -9.36 7.34 -1.35
CA ASN A 15 -8.63 8.13 -0.36
C ASN A 15 -8.92 7.50 0.99
N MET A 16 -7.95 6.75 1.48
CA MET A 16 -8.20 5.94 2.63
C MET A 16 -6.92 5.78 3.43
N SER A 17 -6.99 6.06 4.71
CA SER A 17 -5.85 5.93 5.59
C SER A 17 -5.94 4.59 6.30
N LEU A 18 -5.18 3.62 5.82
CA LEU A 18 -5.15 2.29 6.39
C LEU A 18 -3.81 2.05 7.07
N PRO A 19 -3.81 1.41 8.24
CA PRO A 19 -2.56 1.02 8.86
C PRO A 19 -1.83 0.02 7.98
N MET A 20 -0.53 0.17 7.86
CA MET A 20 0.26 -0.75 7.06
C MET A 20 1.60 -1.02 7.73
N LEU A 21 2.11 -2.20 7.49
CA LEU A 21 3.46 -2.58 7.90
C LEU A 21 4.25 -2.82 6.63
N LEU A 22 5.35 -2.09 6.49
CA LEU A 22 6.22 -2.18 5.32
C LEU A 22 7.48 -2.95 5.73
N ARG A 23 7.82 -3.96 4.96
CA ARG A 23 9.03 -4.76 5.21
C ARG A 23 9.88 -4.79 3.95
N PHE A 24 11.15 -4.43 4.10
CA PHE A 24 12.07 -4.41 2.96
C PHE A 24 13.49 -4.61 3.44
N THR A 25 14.37 -4.94 2.49
CA THR A 25 15.79 -5.13 2.80
C THR A 25 16.55 -3.87 2.45
N HIS A 26 17.36 -3.43 3.39
CA HIS A 26 18.20 -2.25 3.20
C HIS A 26 19.58 -2.58 3.72
N ASN A 27 20.58 -2.49 2.84
CA ASN A 27 21.97 -2.83 3.19
C ASN A 27 22.10 -4.20 3.82
N GLY A 28 21.35 -5.18 3.25
CA GLY A 28 21.42 -6.55 3.73
C GLY A 28 20.65 -6.82 5.02
N VAL A 29 19.96 -5.84 5.54
CA VAL A 29 19.21 -5.97 6.79
C VAL A 29 17.72 -5.78 6.50
N ILE A 30 16.89 -6.63 7.07
CA ILE A 30 15.44 -6.51 6.94
C ILE A 30 14.96 -5.44 7.89
N GLU A 31 14.24 -4.46 7.34
CA GLU A 31 13.66 -3.38 8.13
C GLU A 31 12.15 -3.45 8.04
N GLU A 32 11.50 -3.09 9.13
CA GLU A 32 10.05 -2.99 9.18
C GLU A 32 9.66 -1.60 9.64
N LYS A 33 8.70 -1.02 8.95
CA LYS A 33 8.23 0.31 9.29
C LYS A 33 6.72 0.34 9.26
N VAL A 34 6.15 1.08 10.20
CA VAL A 34 4.71 1.28 10.28
C VAL A 34 4.38 2.58 9.57
N ALA A 35 3.34 2.57 8.77
CA ALA A 35 2.89 3.76 8.05
C ALA A 35 1.39 3.70 7.86
N HIS A 36 0.85 4.70 7.17
CA HIS A 36 -0.56 4.73 6.82
C HIS A 36 -0.67 5.11 5.37
N THR A 37 -1.62 4.49 4.69
CA THR A 37 -1.85 4.81 3.28
C THR A 37 -2.56 6.14 3.15
N ARG A 38 -2.47 6.73 1.96
CA ARG A 38 -3.24 7.90 1.57
C ARG A 38 -4.26 7.52 0.51
N ASP A 39 -3.83 6.66 -0.41
CA ASP A 39 -4.68 6.16 -1.48
C ASP A 39 -4.44 4.69 -1.66
N VAL A 40 -5.48 3.95 -1.95
CA VAL A 40 -5.42 2.50 -2.13
C VAL A 40 -6.26 2.09 -3.31
N SER A 41 -5.76 1.14 -4.09
CA SER A 41 -6.52 0.48 -5.13
C SER A 41 -5.99 -0.95 -5.26
N PHE A 42 -6.61 -1.75 -6.12
CA PHE A 42 -6.12 -3.10 -6.36
C PHE A 42 -4.77 -3.11 -7.05
N ARG A 43 -4.42 -2.01 -7.71
CA ARG A 43 -3.19 -1.98 -8.49
C ARG A 43 -2.05 -1.30 -7.77
N GLY A 44 -2.33 -0.54 -6.74
CA GLY A 44 -1.27 0.15 -6.06
C GLY A 44 -1.74 0.95 -4.90
N LEU A 45 -0.77 1.57 -4.25
CA LEU A 45 -1.08 2.42 -3.12
C LEU A 45 -0.06 3.54 -3.02
N TYR A 46 -0.45 4.57 -2.27
CA TYR A 46 0.40 5.71 -2.00
C TYR A 46 0.43 5.92 -0.49
N PHE A 47 1.60 6.12 0.06
CA PHE A 47 1.74 6.30 1.50
C PHE A 47 2.86 7.28 1.80
N LEU A 48 2.88 7.78 3.03
CA LEU A 48 3.91 8.69 3.50
C LEU A 48 4.79 7.98 4.50
N ILE A 49 6.08 8.21 4.41
CA ILE A 49 7.04 7.57 5.29
C ILE A 49 8.28 8.44 5.38
N ASP A 50 9.02 8.34 6.49
CA ASP A 50 10.21 9.18 6.69
C ASP A 50 11.44 8.64 5.97
N ALA A 51 11.59 7.33 5.89
CA ALA A 51 12.76 6.70 5.27
C ALA A 51 12.33 5.60 4.34
N PRO A 52 12.04 5.93 3.09
CA PRO A 52 11.48 4.96 2.15
C PRO A 52 12.52 4.01 1.57
N PRO A 53 12.06 2.86 1.06
CA PRO A 53 12.92 2.02 0.24
C PRO A 53 13.20 2.70 -1.09
N GLU A 54 14.15 2.16 -1.83
CA GLU A 54 14.56 2.73 -3.11
C GLU A 54 13.56 2.44 -4.21
N GLU A 55 13.48 3.34 -5.17
CA GLU A 55 12.66 3.12 -6.36
C GLU A 55 13.12 1.87 -7.07
N GLY A 56 12.16 1.13 -7.57
CA GLY A 56 12.42 -0.12 -8.27
C GLY A 56 12.57 -1.33 -7.37
N SER A 57 12.64 -1.13 -6.06
CA SER A 57 12.82 -2.26 -5.15
C SER A 57 11.50 -2.96 -4.89
N SER A 58 11.62 -4.23 -4.51
CA SER A 58 10.47 -5.06 -4.17
C SER A 58 10.32 -5.06 -2.66
N VAL A 59 9.09 -4.90 -2.20
CA VAL A 59 8.81 -4.81 -0.76
C VAL A 59 7.59 -5.64 -0.43
N GLU A 60 7.43 -5.91 0.86
CA GLU A 60 6.25 -6.59 1.35
C GLU A 60 5.46 -5.59 2.20
N ILE A 61 4.16 -5.55 2.00
CA ILE A 61 3.28 -4.65 2.73
C ILE A 61 2.11 -5.43 3.28
N VAL A 62 1.84 -5.26 4.57
CA VAL A 62 0.64 -5.84 5.17
C VAL A 62 -0.31 -4.70 5.48
N LEU A 63 -1.47 -4.73 4.84
CA LEU A 63 -2.52 -3.73 5.06
C LEU A 63 -3.56 -4.29 6.00
N THR A 64 -4.09 -3.44 6.85
CA THR A 64 -5.19 -3.81 7.74
C THR A 64 -6.44 -3.08 7.30
N LEU A 65 -7.47 -3.85 6.93
CA LEU A 65 -8.76 -3.30 6.59
C LEU A 65 -9.65 -3.39 7.82
N PRO A 66 -10.11 -2.27 8.34
CA PRO A 66 -10.90 -2.30 9.56
C PRO A 66 -12.31 -2.82 9.29
N GLN A 67 -12.94 -3.25 10.36
CA GLN A 67 -14.26 -3.83 10.32
C GLN A 67 -15.29 -2.88 9.72
N GLN A 68 -15.13 -1.57 9.85
CA GLN A 68 -16.03 -0.59 9.27
C GLN A 68 -16.08 -0.69 7.74
N ILE A 69 -15.01 -1.18 7.14
CA ILE A 69 -14.93 -1.33 5.70
C ILE A 69 -15.40 -2.70 5.28
N THR A 70 -14.95 -3.73 5.98
CA THR A 70 -15.23 -5.10 5.58
C THR A 70 -16.61 -5.57 6.02
N LEU A 71 -17.13 -4.98 7.10
CA LEU A 71 -18.40 -5.37 7.70
C LEU A 71 -18.40 -6.80 8.20
N ALA A 72 -17.23 -7.39 8.33
CA ALA A 72 -17.09 -8.78 8.73
C ALA A 72 -15.98 -9.02 9.72
N GLY A 73 -15.37 -7.94 10.21
CA GLY A 73 -14.24 -8.06 11.12
C GLY A 73 -13.00 -7.52 10.46
N GLU A 74 -11.93 -7.48 11.20
CA GLU A 74 -10.68 -6.96 10.71
C GLU A 74 -10.05 -7.95 9.74
N VAL A 75 -9.62 -7.45 8.60
CA VAL A 75 -9.01 -8.27 7.54
C VAL A 75 -7.63 -7.73 7.25
N ARG A 76 -6.64 -8.61 7.12
CA ARG A 76 -5.29 -8.21 6.74
C ARG A 76 -4.97 -8.79 5.39
N ILE A 77 -4.25 -8.01 4.60
CA ILE A 77 -3.86 -8.38 3.25
C ILE A 77 -2.37 -8.21 3.13
N ARG A 78 -1.69 -9.26 2.70
CA ARG A 78 -0.25 -9.19 2.46
C ARG A 78 -0.03 -8.97 0.98
N CYS A 79 0.72 -7.91 0.65
CA CYS A 79 1.01 -7.55 -0.73
C CYS A 79 2.49 -7.64 -1.00
N THR A 80 2.84 -8.12 -2.19
CA THR A 80 4.17 -7.95 -2.73
C THR A 80 4.07 -6.78 -3.68
N ALA A 81 4.92 -5.79 -3.51
CA ALA A 81 4.80 -4.55 -4.27
C ALA A 81 6.15 -4.07 -4.77
N THR A 82 6.12 -3.24 -5.78
CA THR A 82 7.31 -2.61 -6.35
C THR A 82 7.20 -1.12 -6.14
N ILE A 83 8.25 -0.51 -5.65
CA ILE A 83 8.29 0.94 -5.43
C ILE A 83 8.44 1.62 -6.77
N LEU A 84 7.45 2.41 -7.17
CA LEU A 84 7.45 3.08 -8.46
C LEU A 84 8.16 4.41 -8.41
N ARG A 85 7.88 5.20 -7.38
CA ARG A 85 8.54 6.49 -7.25
C ARG A 85 8.46 6.99 -5.84
N VAL A 86 9.40 7.86 -5.49
CA VAL A 86 9.48 8.48 -4.18
C VAL A 86 9.51 9.98 -4.41
N GLU A 87 8.64 10.72 -3.72
CA GLU A 87 8.52 12.17 -3.85
C GLU A 87 8.81 12.85 -2.53
N GLN A 88 9.37 14.03 -2.60
CA GLN A 88 9.56 14.84 -1.41
C GLN A 88 8.23 15.49 -1.05
N ARG A 89 7.81 15.36 0.20
CA ARG A 89 6.57 15.95 0.69
C ARG A 89 6.84 16.54 2.06
N GLU A 90 7.12 17.82 2.10
CA GLU A 90 7.41 18.48 3.35
C GLU A 90 8.47 17.71 4.12
N GLU A 91 8.13 17.17 5.27
CA GLU A 91 9.11 16.45 6.10
C GLU A 91 9.08 14.94 5.86
N MET A 92 8.19 14.49 5.00
CA MET A 92 8.04 13.07 4.73
C MET A 92 8.29 12.81 3.27
N ARG A 93 8.35 11.54 2.92
CA ARG A 93 8.43 11.12 1.53
C ARG A 93 7.13 10.47 1.14
N GLY A 94 6.60 10.85 -0.03
CA GLY A 94 5.44 10.19 -0.59
C GLY A 94 5.92 9.06 -1.48
N VAL A 95 5.36 7.88 -1.29
CA VAL A 95 5.79 6.69 -2.01
C VAL A 95 4.61 6.09 -2.76
N ALA A 96 4.81 5.91 -4.07
CA ALA A 96 3.84 5.21 -4.91
C ALA A 96 4.38 3.82 -5.18
N ALA A 97 3.57 2.81 -4.93
CA ALA A 97 3.95 1.42 -5.11
C ALA A 97 2.89 0.70 -5.92
N SER A 98 3.33 -0.17 -6.84
CA SER A 98 2.39 -1.03 -7.56
C SER A 98 2.28 -2.35 -6.84
N ILE A 99 1.07 -2.88 -6.76
CA ILE A 99 0.83 -4.17 -6.14
C ILE A 99 1.00 -5.23 -7.21
N ASP A 100 1.99 -6.11 -7.03
CA ASP A 100 2.25 -7.17 -7.98
C ASP A 100 1.40 -8.38 -7.66
N ARG A 101 1.14 -8.59 -6.37
CA ARG A 101 0.43 -9.77 -5.92
C ARG A 101 -0.08 -9.51 -4.52
N TYR A 102 -1.21 -10.08 -4.15
CA TYR A 102 -1.71 -9.97 -2.79
C TYR A 102 -2.45 -11.23 -2.38
N GLU A 103 -2.56 -11.42 -1.08
CA GLU A 103 -3.32 -12.52 -0.52
C GLU A 103 -3.93 -12.09 0.81
N PHE A 104 -5.09 -12.63 1.10
CA PHE A 104 -5.73 -12.38 2.37
C PHE A 104 -5.10 -13.28 3.42
N LEU A 105 -4.78 -12.71 4.56
CA LEU A 105 -4.21 -13.49 5.65
C LEU A 105 -5.35 -14.07 6.49
N PRO A 106 -5.13 -15.26 7.08
CA PRO A 106 -6.15 -15.83 7.95
C PRO A 106 -6.43 -14.91 9.12
N ALA A 107 -7.69 -14.90 9.56
CA ALA A 107 -8.04 -14.12 10.73
C ALA A 107 -7.29 -14.67 11.93
N ALA A 108 -6.89 -13.77 12.83
CA ALA A 108 -6.25 -14.18 14.05
C ALA A 108 -7.25 -14.98 14.89
N ALA A 109 -6.82 -16.07 15.45
CA ALA A 109 -7.69 -16.91 16.24
C ALA A 109 -8.00 -16.27 17.57
#